data_c26b2f3c41fb67ce8de31f2a7214ef9c
#
_entry.id   c26b2f3c41fb67ce8de31f2a7214ef9c
#
_cell.length_a   1.000
_cell.length_b   1.000
_cell.length_c   1.000
_cell.angle_alpha   90.00
_cell.angle_beta   90.00
_cell.angle_gamma   90.00
#
_symmetry.space_group_name_H-M   'P 1'
#
loop_
_entity.id
_entity.type
_entity.pdbx_description
1 polymer ?
#
loop_
_entity_poly.entity_id
_entity_poly.type
_entity_poly.pdbx_seq_one_letter_code
_entity_poly.pdbx_strand_id
1 'polypeptide(L)'
;MITSAAFAQKPGKEKLLQISQLKKTAPYDTTQQQTFPVFTYQSPEDPALKTLRDTYQLDSIAGQGSETERAIRLLEWFHNQVPHEDVRSLPVLTARYIIDTYREKKVGQGCYPLSIAMNEIFLSMGFKSRSVICFSSKYPEPDGGHVINAVYISSLHKWIYMDPQDNAYVKDEKGNFLSVEEVRERLVNGKPMYLNASANYHQVPTKKEQYLYEFMGEHMYRLICPVNSEYDSQTRSAGKLLQYVELLPPGSKDPAVDMFETSVRGNTKVITYHTNNNRVFWQLPSVENRQ
;
A
#
# COMPACT_ATOMS: atom_id res chain seq x y z
N MET A 1 42.59 2.45 16.90
CA MET A 1 41.65 2.89 15.84
C MET A 1 41.47 1.72 14.89
N ILE A 2 40.38 0.99 15.02
CA ILE A 2 40.02 -0.09 14.11
C ILE A 2 38.80 0.39 13.35
N THR A 3 38.98 0.74 12.08
CA THR A 3 37.92 1.13 11.15
C THR A 3 37.15 -0.14 10.75
N SER A 4 35.95 -0.29 11.29
CA SER A 4 34.99 -1.31 10.85
C SER A 4 34.44 -0.90 9.50
N ALA A 5 34.96 -1.48 8.42
CA ALA A 5 34.34 -1.41 7.11
C ALA A 5 33.08 -2.29 7.12
N ALA A 6 31.92 -1.67 7.09
CA ALA A 6 30.67 -2.37 6.88
C ALA A 6 30.66 -2.96 5.47
N PHE A 7 30.88 -4.25 5.36
CA PHE A 7 30.71 -4.99 4.12
C PHE A 7 29.20 -4.98 3.75
N ALA A 8 28.83 -4.19 2.75
CA ALA A 8 27.55 -4.29 2.11
C ALA A 8 27.46 -5.68 1.46
N GLN A 9 26.64 -6.55 2.04
CA GLN A 9 26.42 -7.89 1.51
C GLN A 9 25.76 -7.75 0.14
N LYS A 10 26.41 -8.22 -0.93
CA LYS A 10 25.83 -8.20 -2.29
C LYS A 10 24.57 -9.07 -2.29
N PRO A 11 23.46 -8.61 -2.90
CA PRO A 11 22.24 -9.40 -3.00
C PRO A 11 22.52 -10.73 -3.72
N GLY A 12 21.85 -11.80 -3.28
CA GLY A 12 22.00 -13.13 -3.86
C GLY A 12 21.60 -13.19 -5.33
N LYS A 13 22.08 -14.18 -6.10
CA LYS A 13 21.83 -14.31 -7.54
C LYS A 13 20.35 -14.33 -7.94
N GLU A 14 19.49 -14.93 -7.12
CA GLU A 14 18.05 -15.00 -7.34
C GLU A 14 17.36 -13.65 -7.22
N LYS A 15 17.81 -12.81 -6.30
CA LYS A 15 17.33 -11.43 -6.04
C LYS A 15 17.69 -10.44 -7.15
N LEU A 16 18.87 -10.61 -7.77
CA LEU A 16 19.26 -9.87 -8.97
C LEU A 16 18.38 -10.22 -10.17
N LEU A 17 17.81 -11.43 -10.20
CA LEU A 17 16.92 -11.90 -11.27
C LEU A 17 15.56 -11.16 -11.21
N GLN A 18 15.00 -10.93 -10.05
CA GLN A 18 13.70 -10.25 -9.86
C GLN A 18 13.76 -8.77 -10.28
N ILE A 19 14.73 -8.03 -9.78
CA ILE A 19 14.98 -6.66 -10.22
C ILE A 19 15.29 -6.60 -11.72
N SER A 20 15.96 -7.61 -12.27
CA SER A 20 16.23 -7.71 -13.70
C SER A 20 14.97 -7.92 -14.54
N GLN A 21 13.94 -8.56 -14.00
CA GLN A 21 12.65 -8.69 -14.67
C GLN A 21 11.91 -7.35 -14.71
N LEU A 22 11.95 -6.57 -13.62
CA LEU A 22 11.44 -5.20 -13.61
C LEU A 22 12.14 -4.30 -14.63
N LYS A 23 13.45 -4.50 -14.86
CA LYS A 23 14.27 -3.73 -15.82
C LYS A 23 14.00 -4.06 -17.29
N LYS A 24 13.49 -5.25 -17.59
CA LYS A 24 13.22 -5.71 -18.96
C LYS A 24 11.94 -5.15 -19.56
N THR A 25 11.20 -4.35 -18.83
CA THR A 25 9.91 -3.83 -19.26
C THR A 25 10.06 -2.56 -20.08
N ALA A 26 9.22 -2.40 -21.11
CA ALA A 26 9.09 -1.15 -21.86
C ALA A 26 8.56 -0.02 -20.95
N PRO A 27 8.64 1.26 -21.36
CA PRO A 27 7.94 2.34 -20.65
C PRO A 27 6.44 2.10 -20.53
N TYR A 28 5.81 2.69 -19.54
CA TYR A 28 4.34 2.74 -19.44
C TYR A 28 3.74 3.47 -20.65
N ASP A 29 2.60 2.99 -21.13
CA ASP A 29 1.85 3.66 -22.19
C ASP A 29 0.95 4.74 -21.61
N THR A 30 1.42 5.98 -21.67
CA THR A 30 0.65 7.14 -21.17
C THR A 30 -0.33 7.69 -22.21
N THR A 31 -0.45 7.09 -23.38
CA THR A 31 -1.33 7.53 -24.49
C THR A 31 -2.66 6.79 -24.50
N GLN A 32 -2.82 5.76 -23.67
CA GLN A 32 -4.05 4.98 -23.57
C GLN A 32 -5.25 5.87 -23.20
N GLN A 33 -6.27 5.85 -24.05
CA GLN A 33 -7.46 6.72 -23.93
C GLN A 33 -8.67 6.03 -23.31
N GLN A 34 -8.51 4.84 -22.77
CA GLN A 34 -9.63 4.11 -22.18
C GLN A 34 -10.20 4.83 -20.97
N THR A 35 -11.53 4.76 -20.81
CA THR A 35 -12.22 5.26 -19.63
C THR A 35 -12.06 4.28 -18.47
N PHE A 36 -11.35 4.69 -17.46
CA PHE A 36 -11.20 3.95 -16.19
C PHE A 36 -12.12 4.55 -15.11
N PRO A 37 -12.52 3.76 -14.12
CA PRO A 37 -13.20 4.30 -12.96
C PRO A 37 -12.31 5.31 -12.23
N VAL A 38 -12.94 6.40 -11.76
CA VAL A 38 -12.27 7.39 -10.93
C VAL A 38 -12.17 6.84 -9.51
N PHE A 39 -10.99 6.95 -8.90
CA PHE A 39 -10.81 6.56 -7.50
C PHE A 39 -11.57 7.50 -6.57
N THR A 40 -12.31 6.92 -5.64
CA THR A 40 -13.11 7.66 -4.65
C THR A 40 -12.55 7.48 -3.25
N TYR A 41 -12.81 8.47 -2.40
CA TYR A 41 -12.35 8.50 -1.01
C TYR A 41 -13.50 8.99 -0.14
N GLN A 42 -13.88 8.18 0.83
CA GLN A 42 -14.97 8.53 1.75
C GLN A 42 -14.61 9.75 2.59
N SER A 43 -15.60 10.58 2.85
CA SER A 43 -15.44 11.75 3.71
C SER A 43 -15.13 11.34 5.15
N PRO A 44 -14.22 12.02 5.86
CA PRO A 44 -13.96 11.79 7.28
C PRO A 44 -15.18 12.08 8.17
N GLU A 45 -16.18 12.80 7.64
CA GLU A 45 -17.44 13.08 8.33
C GLU A 45 -18.46 11.93 8.25
N ASP A 46 -18.14 10.86 7.52
CA ASP A 46 -18.96 9.65 7.54
C ASP A 46 -19.08 9.12 8.98
N PRO A 47 -20.29 8.75 9.42
CA PRO A 47 -20.52 8.31 10.81
C PRO A 47 -19.63 7.15 11.25
N ALA A 48 -19.32 6.19 10.38
CA ALA A 48 -18.48 5.05 10.73
C ALA A 48 -17.01 5.46 10.90
N LEU A 49 -16.49 6.30 10.00
CA LEU A 49 -15.13 6.85 10.09
C LEU A 49 -14.99 7.81 11.28
N LYS A 50 -16.00 8.63 11.55
CA LYS A 50 -16.04 9.47 12.75
C LYS A 50 -16.03 8.63 14.03
N THR A 51 -16.86 7.59 14.09
CA THR A 51 -16.87 6.65 15.23
C THR A 51 -15.50 5.98 15.44
N LEU A 52 -14.83 5.57 14.34
CA LEU A 52 -13.46 5.02 14.40
C LEU A 52 -12.49 6.03 15.01
N ARG A 53 -12.50 7.28 14.53
CA ARG A 53 -11.65 8.38 14.99
C ARG A 53 -11.85 8.65 16.48
N ASP A 54 -13.11 8.76 16.91
CA ASP A 54 -13.47 9.08 18.29
C ASP A 54 -13.13 7.90 19.24
N THR A 55 -13.41 6.65 18.83
CA THR A 55 -13.16 5.44 19.64
C THR A 55 -11.69 5.31 20.03
N TYR A 56 -10.79 5.58 19.09
CA TYR A 56 -9.34 5.44 19.35
C TYR A 56 -8.64 6.77 19.62
N GLN A 57 -9.39 7.89 19.70
CA GLN A 57 -8.84 9.24 19.93
C GLN A 57 -7.73 9.59 18.92
N LEU A 58 -7.97 9.30 17.63
CA LEU A 58 -6.96 9.41 16.59
C LEU A 58 -6.45 10.86 16.41
N ASP A 59 -7.25 11.88 16.72
CA ASP A 59 -6.81 13.28 16.71
C ASP A 59 -5.69 13.52 17.73
N SER A 60 -5.80 12.92 18.91
CA SER A 60 -4.77 13.02 19.96
C SER A 60 -3.48 12.29 19.54
N ILE A 61 -3.62 11.12 18.93
CA ILE A 61 -2.50 10.31 18.42
C ILE A 61 -1.78 11.04 17.28
N ALA A 62 -2.53 11.54 16.31
CA ALA A 62 -1.98 12.32 15.20
C ALA A 62 -1.32 13.61 15.68
N GLY A 63 -1.89 14.24 16.73
CA GLY A 63 -1.37 15.46 17.33
C GLY A 63 -1.30 16.63 16.36
N GLN A 64 -0.50 17.62 16.70
CA GLN A 64 -0.23 18.81 15.87
C GLN A 64 0.99 18.58 14.98
N GLY A 65 1.12 19.39 13.92
CA GLY A 65 2.26 19.36 13.00
C GLY A 65 1.83 19.22 11.54
N SER A 66 2.80 18.95 10.67
CA SER A 66 2.56 18.76 9.24
C SER A 66 1.71 17.51 8.97
N GLU A 67 1.04 17.47 7.80
CA GLU A 67 0.29 16.29 7.36
C GLU A 67 1.15 15.01 7.41
N THR A 68 2.40 15.11 7.00
CA THR A 68 3.33 13.98 6.98
C THR A 68 3.64 13.46 8.38
N GLU A 69 3.90 14.36 9.35
CA GLU A 69 4.16 13.97 10.74
C GLU A 69 2.93 13.32 11.38
N ARG A 70 1.75 13.84 11.09
CA ARG A 70 0.49 13.27 11.55
C ARG A 70 0.26 11.87 10.98
N ALA A 71 0.50 11.68 9.68
CA ALA A 71 0.37 10.38 9.03
C ALA A 71 1.37 9.35 9.60
N ILE A 72 2.62 9.76 9.86
CA ILE A 72 3.64 8.90 10.47
C ILE A 72 3.24 8.47 11.89
N ARG A 73 2.74 9.37 12.73
CA ARG A 73 2.29 9.00 14.08
C ARG A 73 1.11 8.02 14.08
N LEU A 74 0.21 8.15 13.11
CA LEU A 74 -0.89 7.19 12.93
C LEU A 74 -0.37 5.82 12.49
N LEU A 75 0.59 5.79 11.55
CA LEU A 75 1.25 4.57 11.11
C LEU A 75 1.93 3.85 12.27
N GLU A 76 2.78 4.56 13.02
CA GLU A 76 3.50 4.03 14.18
C GLU A 76 2.54 3.54 15.28
N TRP A 77 1.50 4.32 15.58
CA TRP A 77 0.48 3.90 16.53
C TRP A 77 -0.20 2.60 16.10
N PHE A 78 -0.68 2.52 14.83
CA PHE A 78 -1.41 1.35 14.37
C PHE A 78 -0.52 0.10 14.29
N HIS A 79 0.71 0.23 13.82
CA HIS A 79 1.70 -0.85 13.82
C HIS A 79 1.85 -1.49 15.21
N ASN A 80 1.81 -0.67 16.26
CA ASN A 80 1.90 -1.13 17.65
C ASN A 80 0.57 -1.67 18.23
N GLN A 81 -0.58 -1.50 17.52
CA GLN A 81 -1.86 -2.06 17.97
C GLN A 81 -2.04 -3.51 17.57
N VAL A 82 -1.65 -3.88 16.34
CA VAL A 82 -1.90 -5.22 15.78
C VAL A 82 -0.64 -5.70 15.06
N PRO A 83 0.05 -6.72 15.59
CA PRO A 83 1.22 -7.28 14.92
C PRO A 83 0.83 -8.05 13.66
N HIS A 84 1.77 -8.19 12.74
CA HIS A 84 1.62 -9.06 11.59
C HIS A 84 1.70 -10.53 12.02
N GLU A 85 0.82 -11.36 11.48
CA GLU A 85 0.88 -12.83 11.57
C GLU A 85 0.26 -13.44 10.32
N ASP A 86 0.87 -14.51 9.80
CA ASP A 86 0.34 -15.27 8.65
C ASP A 86 -0.83 -16.15 9.09
N VAL A 87 -1.96 -15.55 9.35
CA VAL A 87 -3.17 -16.21 9.80
C VAL A 87 -4.30 -16.07 8.78
N ARG A 88 -5.31 -16.93 8.91
CA ARG A 88 -6.51 -16.82 8.10
C ARG A 88 -7.19 -15.46 8.32
N SER A 89 -7.51 -14.78 7.21
CA SER A 89 -8.20 -13.49 7.24
C SER A 89 -9.51 -13.54 8.04
N LEU A 90 -9.80 -12.45 8.73
CA LEU A 90 -11.03 -12.24 9.48
C LEU A 90 -12.26 -12.16 8.55
N PRO A 91 -13.46 -12.50 9.04
CA PRO A 91 -14.70 -12.40 8.25
C PRO A 91 -15.11 -10.95 7.97
N VAL A 92 -14.69 -10.00 8.82
CA VAL A 92 -14.92 -8.56 8.69
C VAL A 92 -13.58 -7.85 8.61
N LEU A 93 -13.42 -7.00 7.61
CA LEU A 93 -12.18 -6.27 7.32
C LEU A 93 -12.37 -4.77 7.58
N THR A 94 -12.63 -4.42 8.85
CA THR A 94 -12.64 -3.02 9.32
C THR A 94 -11.58 -2.80 10.37
N ALA A 95 -11.05 -1.58 10.44
CA ALA A 95 -10.02 -1.21 11.43
C ALA A 95 -10.47 -1.54 12.86
N ARG A 96 -11.72 -1.21 13.19
CA ARG A 96 -12.28 -1.47 14.52
C ARG A 96 -12.32 -2.97 14.82
N TYR A 97 -12.88 -3.78 13.91
CA TYR A 97 -12.99 -5.22 14.12
C TYR A 97 -11.62 -5.89 14.25
N ILE A 98 -10.64 -5.46 13.45
CA ILE A 98 -9.27 -5.96 13.48
C ILE A 98 -8.59 -5.64 14.81
N ILE A 99 -8.64 -4.38 15.25
CA ILE A 99 -8.02 -3.94 16.50
C ILE A 99 -8.69 -4.61 17.71
N ASP A 100 -10.02 -4.61 17.77
CA ASP A 100 -10.76 -5.19 18.89
C ASP A 100 -10.57 -6.71 18.97
N THR A 101 -10.53 -7.42 17.82
CA THR A 101 -10.21 -8.85 17.78
C THR A 101 -8.81 -9.15 18.32
N TYR A 102 -7.81 -8.34 17.96
CA TYR A 102 -6.47 -8.53 18.53
C TYR A 102 -6.44 -8.24 20.04
N ARG A 103 -7.11 -7.19 20.50
CA ARG A 103 -7.19 -6.88 21.93
C ARG A 103 -7.79 -8.01 22.74
N GLU A 104 -8.82 -8.66 22.20
CA GLU A 104 -9.52 -9.78 22.82
C GLU A 104 -8.75 -11.10 22.72
N LYS A 105 -8.31 -11.48 21.52
CA LYS A 105 -7.81 -12.83 21.22
C LYS A 105 -6.29 -12.93 21.11
N LYS A 106 -5.58 -11.79 21.03
CA LYS A 106 -4.13 -11.73 20.84
C LYS A 106 -3.64 -12.47 19.59
N VAL A 107 -4.45 -12.49 18.53
CA VAL A 107 -4.11 -13.04 17.21
C VAL A 107 -3.86 -11.90 16.24
N GLY A 108 -2.66 -11.79 15.74
CA GLY A 108 -2.25 -10.78 14.75
C GLY A 108 -2.93 -10.98 13.39
N GLN A 109 -2.58 -10.18 12.40
CA GLN A 109 -3.23 -10.20 11.10
C GLN A 109 -2.22 -10.11 9.96
N GLY A 110 -2.55 -10.70 8.80
CA GLY A 110 -1.74 -10.58 7.60
C GLY A 110 -1.68 -9.16 7.04
N CYS A 111 -0.77 -8.92 6.10
CA CYS A 111 -0.54 -7.61 5.49
C CYS A 111 -1.81 -6.98 4.87
N TYR A 112 -2.69 -7.78 4.25
CA TYR A 112 -3.92 -7.28 3.63
C TYR A 112 -4.88 -6.68 4.66
N PRO A 113 -5.32 -7.39 5.72
CA PRO A 113 -6.11 -6.79 6.79
C PRO A 113 -5.45 -5.57 7.45
N LEU A 114 -4.14 -5.61 7.68
CA LEU A 114 -3.41 -4.48 8.27
C LEU A 114 -3.47 -3.24 7.37
N SER A 115 -3.27 -3.40 6.06
CA SER A 115 -3.36 -2.28 5.10
C SER A 115 -4.78 -1.73 4.99
N ILE A 116 -5.83 -2.58 5.05
CA ILE A 116 -7.22 -2.13 5.04
C ILE A 116 -7.54 -1.31 6.30
N ALA A 117 -7.15 -1.81 7.47
CA ALA A 117 -7.36 -1.07 8.73
C ALA A 117 -6.64 0.28 8.72
N MET A 118 -5.39 0.31 8.26
CA MET A 118 -4.63 1.55 8.15
C MET A 118 -5.26 2.53 7.15
N ASN A 119 -5.81 2.03 6.04
CA ASN A 119 -6.54 2.85 5.08
C ASN A 119 -7.74 3.56 5.73
N GLU A 120 -8.56 2.83 6.50
CA GLU A 120 -9.70 3.42 7.21
C GLU A 120 -9.26 4.45 8.27
N ILE A 121 -8.15 4.19 8.98
CA ILE A 121 -7.56 5.14 9.93
C ILE A 121 -7.16 6.43 9.21
N PHE A 122 -6.49 6.34 8.07
CA PHE A 122 -6.13 7.53 7.27
C PHE A 122 -7.37 8.28 6.77
N LEU A 123 -8.38 7.57 6.24
CA LEU A 123 -9.63 8.19 5.78
C LEU A 123 -10.35 8.91 6.92
N SER A 124 -10.43 8.32 8.11
CA SER A 124 -11.07 8.91 9.28
C SER A 124 -10.42 10.24 9.73
N MET A 125 -9.15 10.42 9.39
CA MET A 125 -8.36 11.64 9.66
C MET A 125 -8.30 12.61 8.47
N GLY A 126 -9.08 12.35 7.41
CA GLY A 126 -9.19 13.21 6.24
C GLY A 126 -8.10 13.02 5.18
N PHE A 127 -7.18 12.08 5.37
CA PHE A 127 -6.22 11.73 4.32
C PHE A 127 -6.91 10.96 3.19
N LYS A 128 -6.56 11.24 1.96
CA LYS A 128 -6.88 10.34 0.84
C LYS A 128 -5.84 9.21 0.86
N SER A 129 -6.29 7.97 0.97
CA SER A 129 -5.41 6.81 1.08
C SER A 129 -5.95 5.64 0.28
N ARG A 130 -5.06 4.78 -0.20
CA ARG A 130 -5.38 3.53 -0.92
C ARG A 130 -4.53 2.39 -0.40
N SER A 131 -5.13 1.22 -0.25
CA SER A 131 -4.38 -0.03 -0.14
C SER A 131 -3.79 -0.38 -1.50
N VAL A 132 -2.53 -0.75 -1.56
CA VAL A 132 -1.82 -1.17 -2.77
C VAL A 132 -1.36 -2.60 -2.59
N ILE A 133 -1.99 -3.51 -3.33
CA ILE A 133 -1.62 -4.92 -3.36
C ILE A 133 -0.48 -5.06 -4.36
N CYS A 134 0.63 -5.59 -3.91
CA CYS A 134 1.87 -5.73 -4.64
C CYS A 134 2.13 -7.22 -4.93
N PHE A 135 2.30 -7.59 -6.19
CA PHE A 135 2.56 -8.97 -6.61
C PHE A 135 3.89 -9.13 -7.31
N SER A 136 4.44 -10.34 -7.21
CA SER A 136 5.62 -10.76 -7.94
C SER A 136 5.32 -11.05 -9.41
N SER A 137 6.37 -11.30 -10.19
CA SER A 137 6.24 -11.74 -11.59
C SER A 137 5.64 -13.13 -11.76
N LYS A 138 5.51 -13.89 -10.68
CA LYS A 138 4.94 -15.25 -10.68
C LYS A 138 3.41 -15.24 -10.49
N TYR A 139 2.82 -14.09 -10.15
CA TYR A 139 1.36 -14.00 -10.04
C TYR A 139 0.68 -14.53 -11.31
N PRO A 140 -0.38 -15.36 -11.24
CA PRO A 140 -1.21 -15.65 -10.04
C PRO A 140 -0.79 -16.88 -9.22
N GLU A 141 0.43 -17.38 -9.35
CA GLU A 141 0.90 -18.47 -8.50
C GLU A 141 0.89 -18.08 -7.02
N PRO A 142 0.67 -19.02 -6.11
CA PRO A 142 0.51 -18.73 -4.68
C PRO A 142 1.87 -18.51 -3.98
N ASP A 143 2.67 -17.58 -4.50
CA ASP A 143 3.93 -17.16 -3.90
C ASP A 143 3.75 -15.98 -2.92
N GLY A 144 2.48 -15.66 -2.64
CA GLY A 144 2.13 -14.53 -1.80
C GLY A 144 2.20 -13.21 -2.56
N GLY A 145 1.82 -12.17 -1.87
CA GLY A 145 1.93 -10.79 -2.27
C GLY A 145 2.17 -9.97 -1.02
N HIS A 146 2.39 -8.68 -1.17
CA HIS A 146 2.44 -7.76 -0.04
C HIS A 146 1.43 -6.65 -0.21
N VAL A 147 0.94 -6.07 0.89
CA VAL A 147 -0.03 -4.98 0.82
C VAL A 147 0.41 -3.82 1.69
N ILE A 148 0.53 -2.68 1.05
CA ILE A 148 0.97 -1.42 1.65
C ILE A 148 -0.09 -0.33 1.44
N ASN A 149 0.16 0.87 1.92
CA ASN A 149 -0.69 2.03 1.68
C ASN A 149 0.03 3.11 0.85
N ALA A 150 -0.70 3.72 -0.06
CA ALA A 150 -0.34 4.98 -0.68
C ALA A 150 -1.20 6.08 -0.04
N VAL A 151 -0.58 7.05 0.60
CA VAL A 151 -1.24 8.16 1.30
C VAL A 151 -0.92 9.46 0.60
N TYR A 152 -1.95 10.22 0.22
CA TYR A 152 -1.78 11.51 -0.43
C TYR A 152 -1.55 12.60 0.61
N ILE A 153 -0.44 13.27 0.48
CA ILE A 153 -0.07 14.43 1.30
C ILE A 153 -0.33 15.69 0.47
N SER A 154 -1.38 16.41 0.82
CA SER A 154 -1.85 17.59 0.05
C SER A 154 -0.81 18.68 -0.02
N SER A 155 -0.11 18.94 1.08
CA SER A 155 0.96 19.95 1.15
C SER A 155 2.18 19.63 0.28
N LEU A 156 2.37 18.35 -0.09
CA LEU A 156 3.42 17.90 -1.00
C LEU A 156 2.92 17.65 -2.42
N HIS A 157 1.60 17.70 -2.64
CA HIS A 157 0.94 17.30 -3.89
C HIS A 157 1.40 15.91 -4.38
N LYS A 158 1.51 14.95 -3.45
CA LYS A 158 2.19 13.69 -3.71
C LYS A 158 1.62 12.53 -2.90
N TRP A 159 1.56 11.36 -3.53
CA TRP A 159 1.41 10.10 -2.82
C TRP A 159 2.72 9.74 -2.10
N ILE A 160 2.63 9.19 -0.90
CA ILE A 160 3.78 8.64 -0.18
C ILE A 160 3.55 7.18 0.18
N TYR A 161 4.63 6.42 0.19
CA TYR A 161 4.69 5.02 0.57
C TYR A 161 4.59 4.87 2.09
N MET A 162 3.66 4.03 2.57
CA MET A 162 3.55 3.64 3.98
C MET A 162 3.20 2.17 4.12
N ASP A 163 3.91 1.45 4.98
CA ASP A 163 3.71 0.03 5.25
C ASP A 163 3.40 -0.20 6.73
N PRO A 164 2.15 -0.56 7.08
CA PRO A 164 1.77 -0.79 8.47
C PRO A 164 2.35 -2.07 9.06
N GLN A 165 2.73 -3.05 8.24
CA GLN A 165 3.37 -4.28 8.72
C GLN A 165 4.74 -4.02 9.31
N ASP A 166 5.56 -3.22 8.63
CA ASP A 166 6.94 -2.94 9.00
C ASP A 166 7.14 -1.55 9.64
N ASN A 167 6.07 -0.81 9.91
CA ASN A 167 6.15 0.61 10.33
C ASN A 167 7.06 1.41 9.40
N ALA A 168 6.94 1.19 8.09
CA ALA A 168 7.92 1.64 7.12
C ALA A 168 7.41 2.76 6.22
N TYR A 169 8.29 3.72 5.95
CA TYR A 169 8.19 4.68 4.86
C TYR A 169 9.59 4.92 4.27
N VAL A 170 9.64 5.40 3.04
CA VAL A 170 10.87 5.46 2.27
C VAL A 170 11.18 6.90 1.87
N LYS A 171 12.45 7.28 1.92
CA LYS A 171 12.97 8.58 1.51
C LYS A 171 14.08 8.44 0.47
N ASP A 172 14.31 9.52 -0.28
CA ASP A 172 15.46 9.67 -1.15
C ASP A 172 16.70 10.17 -0.39
N GLU A 173 17.81 10.36 -1.11
CA GLU A 173 19.08 10.89 -0.59
C GLU A 173 18.99 12.36 -0.12
N LYS A 174 17.95 13.08 -0.47
CA LYS A 174 17.68 14.46 -0.05
C LYS A 174 16.69 14.54 1.12
N GLY A 175 16.20 13.38 1.57
CA GLY A 175 15.21 13.29 2.65
C GLY A 175 13.75 13.47 2.19
N ASN A 176 13.48 13.53 0.88
CA ASN A 176 12.11 13.61 0.37
C ASN A 176 11.43 12.25 0.48
N PHE A 177 10.16 12.24 0.87
CA PHE A 177 9.35 11.02 0.89
C PHE A 177 9.12 10.49 -0.53
N LEU A 178 9.21 9.18 -0.68
CA LEU A 178 8.99 8.49 -1.95
C LEU A 178 7.57 7.92 -2.03
N SER A 179 6.99 7.98 -3.22
CA SER A 179 5.78 7.23 -3.55
C SER A 179 6.10 5.77 -3.85
N VAL A 180 5.06 4.92 -3.93
CA VAL A 180 5.22 3.52 -4.35
C VAL A 180 5.82 3.43 -5.76
N GLU A 181 5.40 4.31 -6.67
CA GLU A 181 5.93 4.40 -8.03
C GLU A 181 7.43 4.76 -8.02
N GLU A 182 7.83 5.77 -7.25
CA GLU A 182 9.23 6.18 -7.15
C GLU A 182 10.12 5.12 -6.50
N VAL A 183 9.60 4.38 -5.50
CA VAL A 183 10.30 3.22 -4.94
C VAL A 183 10.57 2.19 -6.02
N ARG A 184 9.55 1.84 -6.83
CA ARG A 184 9.70 0.92 -7.96
C ARG A 184 10.72 1.42 -8.98
N GLU A 185 10.63 2.68 -9.38
CA GLU A 185 11.59 3.27 -10.33
C GLU A 185 13.02 3.28 -9.80
N ARG A 186 13.20 3.54 -8.51
CA ARG A 186 14.52 3.53 -7.86
C ARG A 186 15.10 2.12 -7.79
N LEU A 187 14.27 1.10 -7.53
CA LEU A 187 14.68 -0.30 -7.61
C LEU A 187 15.17 -0.66 -9.02
N VAL A 188 14.41 -0.28 -10.04
CA VAL A 188 14.75 -0.52 -11.46
C VAL A 188 16.05 0.17 -11.85
N ASN A 189 16.25 1.40 -11.41
CA ASN A 189 17.39 2.25 -11.81
C ASN A 189 18.59 2.17 -10.86
N GLY A 190 18.50 1.38 -9.79
CA GLY A 190 19.56 1.25 -8.79
C GLY A 190 19.84 2.55 -8.03
N LYS A 191 18.82 3.42 -7.89
CA LYS A 191 18.97 4.69 -7.16
C LYS A 191 18.87 4.45 -5.64
N PRO A 192 19.62 5.23 -4.83
CA PRO A 192 19.62 5.03 -3.37
C PRO A 192 18.26 5.34 -2.75
N MET A 193 17.90 4.54 -1.74
CA MET A 193 16.71 4.71 -0.93
C MET A 193 17.05 4.56 0.55
N TYR A 194 16.29 5.22 1.41
CA TYR A 194 16.49 5.24 2.85
C TYR A 194 15.19 4.86 3.55
N LEU A 195 15.26 3.83 4.37
CA LEU A 195 14.18 3.41 5.24
C LEU A 195 14.23 4.22 6.53
N ASN A 196 13.07 4.53 7.12
CA ASN A 196 13.04 5.19 8.43
C ASN A 196 13.68 4.33 9.52
N ALA A 197 14.32 4.98 10.49
CA ALA A 197 15.04 4.30 11.57
C ALA A 197 14.12 3.51 12.53
N SER A 198 12.83 3.89 12.61
CA SER A 198 11.82 3.21 13.43
C SER A 198 11.16 2.02 12.74
N ALA A 199 11.50 1.73 11.46
CA ALA A 199 10.98 0.56 10.77
C ALA A 199 11.38 -0.73 11.49
N ASN A 200 10.39 -1.57 11.77
CA ASN A 200 10.60 -2.83 12.47
C ASN A 200 9.52 -3.85 12.10
N TYR A 201 9.89 -5.12 12.17
CA TYR A 201 9.00 -6.27 12.06
C TYR A 201 9.08 -7.08 13.36
N HIS A 202 7.97 -7.27 14.06
CA HIS A 202 7.93 -7.92 15.38
C HIS A 202 8.92 -7.33 16.40
N GLN A 203 9.04 -6.00 16.45
CA GLN A 203 9.96 -5.25 17.30
C GLN A 203 11.47 -5.50 16.98
N VAL A 204 11.75 -6.17 15.88
CA VAL A 204 13.12 -6.34 15.35
C VAL A 204 13.34 -5.29 14.25
N PRO A 205 14.40 -4.46 14.33
CA PRO A 205 14.66 -3.44 13.32
C PRO A 205 14.73 -4.02 11.91
N THR A 206 13.93 -3.48 11.00
CA THR A 206 13.86 -3.90 9.60
C THR A 206 15.14 -3.49 8.86
N LYS A 207 15.82 -4.44 8.25
CA LYS A 207 17.00 -4.16 7.45
C LYS A 207 16.62 -3.69 6.06
N LYS A 208 17.05 -2.48 5.71
CA LYS A 208 16.75 -1.83 4.43
C LYS A 208 17.00 -2.74 3.22
N GLU A 209 18.13 -3.43 3.20
CA GLU A 209 18.54 -4.31 2.09
C GLU A 209 17.56 -5.46 1.92
N GLN A 210 17.16 -6.10 3.01
CA GLN A 210 16.20 -7.21 2.99
C GLN A 210 14.81 -6.73 2.61
N TYR A 211 14.35 -5.63 3.19
CA TYR A 211 13.01 -5.11 2.96
C TYR A 211 12.85 -4.52 1.54
N LEU A 212 13.68 -3.53 1.16
CA LEU A 212 13.49 -2.82 -0.11
C LEU A 212 13.98 -3.61 -1.32
N TYR A 213 15.19 -4.20 -1.25
CA TYR A 213 15.80 -4.79 -2.45
C TYR A 213 15.53 -6.27 -2.62
N GLU A 214 15.18 -6.98 -1.53
CA GLU A 214 14.84 -8.39 -1.59
C GLU A 214 13.33 -8.57 -1.61
N PHE A 215 12.64 -8.21 -0.53
CA PHE A 215 11.21 -8.45 -0.36
C PHE A 215 10.37 -7.55 -1.29
N MET A 216 10.49 -6.22 -1.19
CA MET A 216 9.71 -5.32 -2.04
C MET A 216 10.17 -5.36 -3.50
N GLY A 217 11.46 -5.59 -3.76
CA GLY A 217 11.98 -5.79 -5.12
C GLY A 217 11.32 -6.97 -5.85
N GLU A 218 10.87 -7.98 -5.12
CA GLU A 218 10.10 -9.10 -5.67
C GLU A 218 8.64 -8.70 -5.94
N HIS A 219 8.03 -7.92 -5.07
CA HIS A 219 6.59 -7.65 -5.07
C HIS A 219 6.16 -6.39 -5.84
N MET A 220 7.10 -5.65 -6.45
CA MET A 220 6.76 -4.43 -7.23
C MET A 220 6.46 -4.70 -8.72
N TYR A 221 6.14 -5.94 -9.10
CA TYR A 221 5.94 -6.28 -10.52
C TYR A 221 4.55 -5.89 -11.02
N ARG A 222 3.48 -6.22 -10.29
CA ARG A 222 2.09 -5.85 -10.58
C ARG A 222 1.49 -5.19 -9.35
N LEU A 223 0.70 -4.14 -9.56
CA LEU A 223 0.09 -3.38 -8.47
C LEU A 223 -1.42 -3.32 -8.65
N ILE A 224 -2.17 -3.54 -7.58
CA ILE A 224 -3.64 -3.48 -7.62
C ILE A 224 -4.14 -2.55 -6.52
N CYS A 225 -5.07 -1.64 -6.85
CA CYS A 225 -5.75 -0.78 -5.89
C CYS A 225 -7.26 -0.96 -5.96
N PRO A 226 -7.99 -0.95 -4.82
CA PRO A 226 -9.43 -0.76 -4.83
C PRO A 226 -9.79 0.59 -5.48
N VAL A 227 -10.88 0.62 -6.25
CA VAL A 227 -11.42 1.87 -6.83
C VAL A 227 -11.98 2.77 -5.72
N ASN A 228 -12.65 2.15 -4.75
CA ASN A 228 -13.32 2.84 -3.65
C ASN A 228 -12.53 2.66 -2.35
N SER A 229 -12.04 3.75 -1.81
CA SER A 229 -11.45 3.79 -0.46
C SER A 229 -12.52 4.28 0.51
N GLU A 230 -13.17 3.33 1.20
CA GLU A 230 -14.31 3.54 2.07
C GLU A 230 -14.24 2.62 3.28
N TYR A 231 -14.96 2.99 4.34
CA TYR A 231 -15.15 2.11 5.51
C TYR A 231 -15.83 0.81 5.08
N ASP A 232 -15.35 -0.30 5.60
CA ASP A 232 -15.87 -1.66 5.32
C ASP A 232 -15.90 -2.01 3.81
N SER A 233 -15.10 -1.33 2.98
CA SER A 233 -15.13 -1.55 1.53
C SER A 233 -14.69 -2.96 1.14
N GLN A 234 -13.81 -3.61 1.91
CA GLN A 234 -13.17 -4.87 1.52
C GLN A 234 -13.75 -6.12 2.18
N THR A 235 -14.67 -6.01 3.12
CA THR A 235 -15.42 -7.16 3.65
C THR A 235 -16.28 -7.78 2.54
N ARG A 236 -16.12 -9.08 2.32
CA ARG A 236 -16.89 -9.80 1.31
C ARG A 236 -18.24 -10.20 1.85
N SER A 237 -19.29 -9.87 1.10
CA SER A 237 -20.66 -10.22 1.46
C SER A 237 -21.52 -10.45 0.22
N ALA A 238 -22.68 -11.10 0.41
CA ALA A 238 -23.63 -11.35 -0.69
C ALA A 238 -24.12 -10.05 -1.32
N GLY A 239 -24.08 -10.01 -2.65
CA GLY A 239 -24.52 -8.85 -3.44
C GLY A 239 -23.54 -7.69 -3.51
N LYS A 240 -22.41 -7.75 -2.79
CA LYS A 240 -21.38 -6.70 -2.84
C LYS A 240 -20.60 -6.77 -4.15
N LEU A 241 -20.28 -5.60 -4.68
CA LEU A 241 -19.39 -5.40 -5.82
C LEU A 241 -18.09 -4.78 -5.34
N LEU A 242 -16.96 -5.43 -5.60
CA LEU A 242 -15.64 -4.87 -5.41
C LEU A 242 -15.05 -4.53 -6.77
N GLN A 243 -14.48 -3.34 -6.90
CA GLN A 243 -13.83 -2.88 -8.11
C GLN A 243 -12.38 -2.53 -7.83
N TYR A 244 -11.50 -2.97 -8.73
CA TYR A 244 -10.06 -2.74 -8.63
C TYR A 244 -9.53 -2.20 -9.95
N VAL A 245 -8.47 -1.41 -9.86
CA VAL A 245 -7.60 -1.11 -11.01
C VAL A 245 -6.28 -1.83 -10.79
N GLU A 246 -5.83 -2.54 -11.79
CA GLU A 246 -4.54 -3.21 -11.82
C GLU A 246 -3.59 -2.50 -12.78
N LEU A 247 -2.44 -2.08 -12.26
CA LEU A 247 -1.32 -1.60 -13.05
C LEU A 247 -0.46 -2.79 -13.46
N LEU A 248 -0.57 -3.15 -14.73
CA LEU A 248 0.25 -4.18 -15.36
C LEU A 248 1.70 -3.71 -15.48
N PRO A 249 2.67 -4.63 -15.56
CA PRO A 249 4.05 -4.28 -15.86
C PRO A 249 4.14 -3.50 -17.19
N PRO A 250 5.03 -2.52 -17.30
CA PRO A 250 5.25 -1.82 -18.55
C PRO A 250 5.52 -2.78 -19.71
N GLY A 251 4.88 -2.54 -20.85
CA GLY A 251 4.99 -3.41 -22.02
C GLY A 251 4.23 -4.74 -21.95
N SER A 252 3.45 -4.98 -20.90
CA SER A 252 2.55 -6.15 -20.83
C SER A 252 1.47 -6.06 -21.91
N LYS A 253 1.19 -7.18 -22.54
CA LYS A 253 0.11 -7.34 -23.52
C LYS A 253 -1.01 -8.26 -23.06
N ASP A 254 -0.85 -8.84 -21.86
CA ASP A 254 -1.76 -9.84 -21.33
C ASP A 254 -2.07 -9.56 -19.86
N PRO A 255 -3.34 -9.49 -19.48
CA PRO A 255 -4.52 -9.43 -20.36
C PRO A 255 -4.53 -8.16 -21.21
N ALA A 256 -5.33 -8.15 -22.31
CA ALA A 256 -5.44 -6.96 -23.15
C ALA A 256 -5.81 -5.73 -22.28
N VAL A 257 -5.07 -4.66 -22.46
CA VAL A 257 -5.03 -3.47 -21.58
C VAL A 257 -6.38 -2.73 -21.48
N ASP A 258 -7.32 -3.04 -22.32
CA ASP A 258 -8.66 -2.45 -22.44
C ASP A 258 -9.79 -3.39 -21.99
N MET A 259 -9.44 -4.48 -21.31
CA MET A 259 -10.44 -5.42 -20.81
C MET A 259 -10.56 -5.31 -19.28
N PHE A 260 -11.71 -5.65 -18.79
CA PHE A 260 -11.92 -5.93 -17.37
C PHE A 260 -12.28 -7.40 -17.18
N GLU A 261 -11.77 -7.95 -16.11
CA GLU A 261 -12.08 -9.31 -15.68
C GLU A 261 -13.19 -9.27 -14.63
N THR A 262 -14.18 -10.16 -14.77
CA THR A 262 -15.19 -10.33 -13.74
C THR A 262 -15.04 -11.71 -13.13
N SER A 263 -14.94 -11.76 -11.82
CA SER A 263 -14.90 -13.00 -11.07
C SER A 263 -15.86 -12.97 -9.88
N VAL A 264 -16.20 -14.16 -9.36
CA VAL A 264 -16.98 -14.29 -8.13
C VAL A 264 -16.07 -14.94 -7.07
N ARG A 265 -15.87 -14.24 -5.97
CA ARG A 265 -15.07 -14.72 -4.84
C ARG A 265 -15.96 -14.83 -3.60
N GLY A 266 -16.40 -16.07 -3.33
CA GLY A 266 -17.49 -16.30 -2.39
C GLY A 266 -18.79 -15.75 -2.95
N ASN A 267 -19.50 -14.91 -2.16
CA ASN A 267 -20.75 -14.26 -2.58
C ASN A 267 -20.55 -12.82 -3.12
N THR A 268 -19.31 -12.43 -3.40
CA THR A 268 -18.95 -11.06 -3.81
C THR A 268 -18.54 -11.06 -5.28
N LYS A 269 -19.15 -10.18 -6.06
CA LYS A 269 -18.71 -9.92 -7.44
C LYS A 269 -17.46 -9.04 -7.40
N VAL A 270 -16.46 -9.38 -8.20
CA VAL A 270 -15.20 -8.63 -8.31
C VAL A 270 -14.99 -8.23 -9.77
N ILE A 271 -14.71 -6.97 -10.02
CA ILE A 271 -14.29 -6.45 -11.33
C ILE A 271 -12.88 -5.87 -11.18
N THR A 272 -11.98 -6.30 -12.05
CA THR A 272 -10.62 -5.76 -12.12
C THR A 272 -10.42 -5.13 -13.50
N TYR A 273 -10.11 -3.85 -13.52
CA TYR A 273 -9.75 -3.09 -14.72
C TYR A 273 -8.24 -3.11 -14.87
N HIS A 274 -7.74 -3.47 -16.05
CA HIS A 274 -6.32 -3.59 -16.32
C HIS A 274 -5.80 -2.37 -17.09
N THR A 275 -4.67 -1.83 -16.68
CA THR A 275 -4.00 -0.72 -17.36
C THR A 275 -2.49 -0.89 -17.36
N ASN A 276 -1.82 -0.44 -18.41
CA ASN A 276 -0.38 -0.18 -18.42
C ASN A 276 -0.07 1.32 -18.43
N ASN A 277 -1.07 2.16 -18.12
CA ASN A 277 -0.92 3.60 -17.97
C ASN A 277 -0.78 3.97 -16.49
N ASN A 278 0.45 4.27 -16.07
CA ASN A 278 0.72 4.63 -14.68
C ASN A 278 0.02 5.94 -14.24
N ARG A 279 -0.27 6.87 -15.16
CA ARG A 279 -1.00 8.10 -14.83
C ARG A 279 -2.45 7.83 -14.44
N VAL A 280 -3.08 6.82 -15.05
CA VAL A 280 -4.42 6.36 -14.65
C VAL A 280 -4.37 5.77 -13.26
N PHE A 281 -3.39 4.91 -12.99
CA PHE A 281 -3.26 4.24 -11.71
C PHE A 281 -2.88 5.21 -10.57
N TRP A 282 -1.95 6.13 -10.81
CA TRP A 282 -1.47 7.10 -9.82
C TRP A 282 -2.18 8.46 -9.91
N GLN A 283 -3.37 8.50 -10.55
CA GLN A 283 -4.13 9.76 -10.61
C GLN A 283 -4.22 10.41 -9.22
N LEU A 284 -4.01 11.71 -9.18
CA LEU A 284 -4.16 12.48 -7.95
C LEU A 284 -5.64 12.55 -7.57
N PRO A 285 -5.98 12.64 -6.27
CA PRO A 285 -7.34 12.91 -5.87
C PRO A 285 -7.83 14.20 -6.51
N SER A 286 -9.07 14.20 -6.99
CA SER A 286 -9.71 15.44 -7.46
C SER A 286 -9.68 16.47 -6.33
N VAL A 287 -9.26 17.68 -6.66
CA VAL A 287 -9.37 18.81 -5.73
C VAL A 287 -10.87 19.09 -5.62
N GLU A 288 -11.49 18.71 -4.51
CA GLU A 288 -12.82 19.20 -4.20
C GLU A 288 -12.70 20.73 -4.08
N ASN A 289 -13.27 21.46 -5.04
CA ASN A 289 -13.49 22.88 -4.87
C ASN A 289 -14.34 23.04 -3.61
N ARG A 290 -13.71 23.44 -2.50
CA ARG A 290 -14.44 23.87 -1.30
C ARG A 290 -15.25 25.11 -1.72
N GLN A 291 -16.53 24.91 -2.02
CA GLN A 291 -17.51 25.99 -2.12
C GLN A 291 -17.83 26.50 -0.72
#